data_40cdcc394f744b13e8c95dbbb16bdb6e
#
_entry.id   40cdcc394f744b13e8c95dbbb16bdb6e
#
_cell.length_a   1.000
_cell.length_b   1.000
_cell.length_c   1.000
_cell.angle_alpha   90.00
_cell.angle_beta   90.00
_cell.angle_gamma   90.00
#
_symmetry.space_group_name_H-M   'P 1'
#
loop_
_entity.id
_entity.type
_entity.pdbx_description
1 polymer ?
#
loop_
_entity_poly.entity_id
_entity_poly.type
_entity_poly.pdbx_seq_one_letter_code
_entity_poly.pdbx_strand_id
1 'polypeptide(L)'
;MKKVLLLTLAVIFLGTIYNKVNAADEKAKSSDEIEAVDLGLSVKWANMNVGAKTPSGFGSYFAWGETKIKQFFSWNTYTWSKGDSPSLTKYSTLDRRTQLALSDDAARANMGGDWRMPTVDEYEELIDNCKWEWTNKDGVNGYKVTSKKNGNSIFLPITGFRFYGDVQFRAINGIYWTSSLYTANPYKAWCLEFNFSDVKVHYGDLTSNRFSGRCIRAVK
;
A
#
# COMPACT_ATOMS: atom_id res chain seq x y z
N MET A 1 -14.38 52.27 34.50
CA MET A 1 -14.00 51.97 33.12
C MET A 1 -12.71 51.10 32.98
N LYS A 2 -11.66 51.28 33.80
CA LYS A 2 -10.42 50.47 33.69
C LYS A 2 -10.56 48.96 34.00
N LYS A 3 -11.50 48.52 34.87
CA LYS A 3 -11.70 47.11 35.22
C LYS A 3 -12.41 46.29 34.16
N VAL A 4 -13.28 46.88 33.34
CA VAL A 4 -14.00 46.20 32.28
C VAL A 4 -13.08 45.92 31.08
N LEU A 5 -12.11 46.82 30.83
CA LEU A 5 -11.15 46.67 29.73
C LEU A 5 -10.14 45.52 29.98
N LEU A 6 -9.77 45.26 31.24
CA LEU A 6 -8.88 44.18 31.60
C LEU A 6 -9.56 42.77 31.43
N LEU A 7 -10.85 42.66 31.74
CA LEU A 7 -11.56 41.38 31.57
C LEU A 7 -11.74 41.00 30.07
N THR A 8 -12.01 42.01 29.22
CA THR A 8 -12.17 41.76 27.77
C THR A 8 -10.85 41.35 27.11
N LEU A 9 -9.71 41.91 27.51
CA LEU A 9 -8.40 41.47 27.00
C LEU A 9 -8.01 40.06 27.47
N ALA A 10 -8.36 39.66 28.70
CA ALA A 10 -8.06 38.34 29.25
C ALA A 10 -8.88 37.24 28.50
N VAL A 11 -10.14 37.49 28.13
CA VAL A 11 -10.97 36.55 27.39
C VAL A 11 -10.48 36.36 25.94
N ILE A 12 -10.03 37.46 25.30
CA ILE A 12 -9.50 37.40 23.93
C ILE A 12 -8.16 36.65 23.95
N PHE A 13 -7.31 36.83 24.95
CA PHE A 13 -6.03 36.14 25.06
C PHE A 13 -6.19 34.65 25.37
N LEU A 14 -7.15 34.25 26.20
CA LEU A 14 -7.50 32.87 26.47
C LEU A 14 -8.12 32.17 25.24
N GLY A 15 -8.96 32.86 24.49
CA GLY A 15 -9.53 32.36 23.23
C GLY A 15 -8.50 32.11 22.15
N THR A 16 -7.51 32.99 22.03
CA THR A 16 -6.39 32.81 21.05
C THR A 16 -5.41 31.72 21.45
N ILE A 17 -5.17 31.50 22.76
CA ILE A 17 -4.35 30.39 23.26
C ILE A 17 -5.12 29.07 23.06
N TYR A 18 -6.41 28.99 23.36
CA TYR A 18 -7.23 27.80 23.18
C TYR A 18 -7.32 27.37 21.71
N ASN A 19 -7.54 28.32 20.78
CA ASN A 19 -7.53 28.04 19.35
C ASN A 19 -6.15 27.64 18.81
N LYS A 20 -5.06 28.17 19.38
CA LYS A 20 -3.70 27.81 18.99
C LYS A 20 -3.31 26.41 19.49
N VAL A 21 -3.75 26.02 20.69
CA VAL A 21 -3.56 24.67 21.23
C VAL A 21 -4.34 23.64 20.42
N ASN A 22 -5.63 23.90 20.10
CA ASN A 22 -6.40 22.99 19.26
C ASN A 22 -5.86 22.88 17.83
N ALA A 23 -5.37 23.98 17.24
CA ALA A 23 -4.71 23.94 15.93
C ALA A 23 -3.34 23.25 15.96
N ALA A 24 -2.67 23.20 17.12
CA ALA A 24 -1.43 22.44 17.30
C ALA A 24 -1.72 20.94 17.50
N ASP A 25 -2.81 20.59 18.20
CA ASP A 25 -3.25 19.20 18.37
C ASP A 25 -3.78 18.59 17.06
N GLU A 26 -4.46 19.35 16.20
CA GLU A 26 -4.79 18.90 14.84
C GLU A 26 -3.55 18.72 13.93
N LYS A 27 -2.44 19.44 14.21
CA LYS A 27 -1.19 19.34 13.45
C LYS A 27 -0.25 18.24 13.95
N ALA A 28 -0.54 17.67 15.12
CA ALA A 28 0.25 16.63 15.78
C ALA A 28 -0.36 15.21 15.67
N LYS A 29 -1.29 14.97 14.72
CA LYS A 29 -1.63 13.61 14.35
C LYS A 29 -0.41 13.03 13.66
N SER A 30 0.30 12.11 14.34
CA SER A 30 1.59 11.62 13.87
C SER A 30 1.43 11.03 12.46
N SER A 31 2.29 11.47 11.54
CA SER A 31 2.36 10.93 10.16
C SER A 31 2.65 9.43 10.12
N ASP A 32 2.93 8.83 11.25
CA ASP A 32 3.43 7.45 11.42
C ASP A 32 2.30 6.45 11.75
N GLU A 33 1.06 6.91 11.97
CA GLU A 33 -0.05 6.01 12.26
C GLU A 33 -0.73 5.51 10.99
N ILE A 34 -0.91 4.19 10.91
CA ILE A 34 -1.60 3.56 9.79
C ILE A 34 -3.11 3.77 9.94
N GLU A 35 -3.69 4.52 9.03
CA GLU A 35 -5.12 4.81 8.99
C GLU A 35 -5.83 4.03 7.89
N ALA A 36 -7.07 3.64 8.14
CA ALA A 36 -7.96 3.07 7.14
C ALA A 36 -8.79 4.18 6.49
N VAL A 37 -8.49 4.52 5.26
CA VAL A 37 -9.19 5.52 4.47
C VAL A 37 -10.42 4.88 3.82
N ASP A 38 -11.58 5.39 4.13
CA ASP A 38 -12.84 5.02 3.48
C ASP A 38 -12.95 5.76 2.14
N LEU A 39 -12.79 5.03 1.05
CA LEU A 39 -12.99 5.55 -0.31
C LEU A 39 -14.43 5.31 -0.82
N GLY A 40 -15.34 4.83 0.03
CA GLY A 40 -16.71 4.44 -0.37
C GLY A 40 -16.73 3.17 -1.24
N LEU A 41 -15.69 2.37 -1.18
CA LEU A 41 -15.54 1.09 -1.88
C LEU A 41 -15.90 -0.08 -0.96
N SER A 42 -15.76 -1.30 -1.46
CA SER A 42 -16.06 -2.52 -0.70
C SER A 42 -15.18 -2.70 0.54
N VAL A 43 -13.98 -2.12 0.52
CA VAL A 43 -12.99 -2.14 1.61
C VAL A 43 -12.41 -0.76 1.88
N LYS A 44 -11.83 -0.58 3.08
CA LYS A 44 -11.02 0.61 3.41
C LYS A 44 -9.56 0.35 3.10
N TRP A 45 -8.89 1.37 2.58
CA TRP A 45 -7.49 1.30 2.13
C TRP A 45 -6.55 1.92 3.16
N ALA A 46 -5.40 1.31 3.38
CA ALA A 46 -4.37 1.94 4.21
C ALA A 46 -3.88 3.26 3.59
N ASN A 47 -3.61 4.26 4.41
CA ASN A 47 -3.06 5.55 3.97
C ASN A 47 -1.61 5.45 3.47
N MET A 48 -0.88 4.37 3.83
CA MET A 48 0.52 4.14 3.45
C MET A 48 0.79 2.65 3.18
N ASN A 49 1.94 2.35 2.56
CA ASN A 49 2.36 0.98 2.26
C ASN A 49 2.79 0.23 3.53
N VAL A 50 2.71 -1.10 3.50
CA VAL A 50 3.22 -1.97 4.59
C VAL A 50 4.69 -1.67 4.83
N GLY A 51 5.04 -1.34 6.08
CA GLY A 51 6.40 -0.99 6.49
C GLY A 51 6.85 0.44 6.12
N ALA A 52 5.98 1.28 5.55
CA ALA A 52 6.24 2.69 5.37
C ALA A 52 5.98 3.49 6.66
N LYS A 53 6.61 4.66 6.78
CA LYS A 53 6.39 5.62 7.89
C LYS A 53 5.60 6.84 7.44
N THR A 54 5.44 7.04 6.15
CA THR A 54 4.69 8.16 5.57
C THR A 54 3.89 7.69 4.36
N PRO A 55 2.83 8.40 3.95
CA PRO A 55 2.05 8.07 2.76
C PRO A 55 2.85 8.03 1.46
N SER A 56 3.94 8.79 1.36
CA SER A 56 4.88 8.81 0.21
C SER A 56 5.99 7.76 0.32
N GLY A 57 6.13 7.09 1.47
CA GLY A 57 7.13 6.06 1.70
C GLY A 57 6.88 4.80 0.86
N PHE A 58 7.95 4.21 0.32
CA PHE A 58 7.84 2.99 -0.48
C PHE A 58 7.40 1.77 0.34
N GLY A 59 7.78 1.73 1.63
CA GLY A 59 7.54 0.57 2.48
C GLY A 59 8.49 -0.59 2.21
N SER A 60 8.08 -1.77 2.66
CA SER A 60 8.86 -3.01 2.54
C SER A 60 8.45 -3.80 1.30
N TYR A 61 9.42 -4.58 0.79
CA TYR A 61 9.21 -5.48 -0.35
C TYR A 61 9.05 -6.91 0.16
N PHE A 62 8.03 -7.60 -0.35
CA PHE A 62 7.72 -8.99 -0.01
C PHE A 62 7.63 -9.84 -1.27
N ALA A 63 8.13 -11.07 -1.24
CA ALA A 63 7.75 -12.05 -2.23
C ALA A 63 6.31 -12.52 -1.96
N TRP A 64 5.60 -12.93 -2.99
CA TRP A 64 4.19 -13.29 -2.87
C TRP A 64 3.98 -14.50 -1.95
N GLY A 65 3.17 -14.34 -0.92
CA GLY A 65 2.94 -15.37 0.09
C GLY A 65 4.05 -15.51 1.13
N GLU A 66 5.01 -14.59 1.17
CA GLU A 66 6.00 -14.50 2.25
C GLU A 66 5.69 -13.29 3.14
N THR A 67 5.79 -13.49 4.44
CA THR A 67 5.44 -12.47 5.45
C THR A 67 6.65 -11.73 6.03
N LYS A 68 7.85 -12.17 5.70
CA LYS A 68 9.11 -11.58 6.18
C LYS A 68 9.84 -10.85 5.05
N ILE A 69 10.48 -9.74 5.41
CA ILE A 69 11.38 -9.02 4.51
C ILE A 69 12.65 -9.85 4.28
N LYS A 70 13.23 -9.73 3.06
CA LYS A 70 14.52 -10.35 2.72
C LYS A 70 15.31 -9.46 1.78
N GLN A 71 16.59 -9.75 1.60
CA GLN A 71 17.48 -8.95 0.77
C GLN A 71 17.56 -9.47 -0.67
N PHE A 72 17.41 -10.78 -0.86
CA PHE A 72 17.60 -11.44 -2.15
C PHE A 72 16.33 -12.17 -2.60
N PHE A 73 15.87 -11.87 -3.81
CA PHE A 73 14.59 -12.32 -4.37
C PHE A 73 14.86 -13.20 -5.60
N SER A 74 14.82 -14.52 -5.44
CA SER A 74 15.00 -15.51 -6.49
C SER A 74 14.20 -16.78 -6.17
N TRP A 75 14.09 -17.71 -7.10
CA TRP A 75 13.49 -19.02 -6.84
C TRP A 75 14.22 -19.79 -5.73
N ASN A 76 15.57 -19.69 -5.64
CA ASN A 76 16.37 -20.35 -4.60
C ASN A 76 16.07 -19.85 -3.19
N THR A 77 15.63 -18.61 -3.07
CA THR A 77 15.30 -17.98 -1.78
C THR A 77 13.81 -17.91 -1.52
N TYR A 78 12.98 -18.40 -2.45
CA TYR A 78 11.53 -18.34 -2.32
C TYR A 78 11.02 -19.52 -1.48
N THR A 79 10.31 -19.21 -0.40
CA THR A 79 9.84 -20.20 0.60
C THR A 79 8.98 -21.32 -0.01
N TRP A 80 8.18 -21.02 -1.04
CA TRP A 80 7.25 -21.95 -1.67
C TRP A 80 7.84 -22.60 -2.93
N SER A 81 9.16 -22.65 -3.05
CA SER A 81 9.93 -23.34 -4.12
C SER A 81 10.90 -24.36 -3.52
N LYS A 82 11.28 -25.38 -4.31
CA LYS A 82 12.30 -26.37 -3.95
C LYS A 82 13.65 -26.06 -4.61
N GLY A 83 14.09 -24.82 -4.61
CA GLY A 83 15.38 -24.42 -5.19
C GLY A 83 15.25 -23.71 -6.54
N ASP A 84 16.15 -23.94 -7.47
CA ASP A 84 16.36 -23.17 -8.70
C ASP A 84 15.24 -23.27 -9.72
N SER A 85 14.51 -24.38 -9.70
CA SER A 85 13.36 -24.60 -10.59
C SER A 85 12.08 -24.14 -9.92
N PRO A 86 11.09 -23.67 -10.67
CA PRO A 86 9.79 -23.26 -10.13
C PRO A 86 8.94 -24.44 -9.62
N SER A 87 9.56 -25.36 -8.84
CA SER A 87 8.87 -26.47 -8.18
C SER A 87 8.10 -25.97 -6.97
N LEU A 88 6.85 -25.58 -7.19
CA LEU A 88 6.01 -24.99 -6.16
C LEU A 88 5.54 -26.02 -5.14
N THR A 89 5.68 -25.69 -3.85
CA THR A 89 5.22 -26.50 -2.72
C THR A 89 3.88 -26.05 -2.15
N LYS A 90 3.45 -24.83 -2.50
CA LYS A 90 2.16 -24.25 -2.09
C LYS A 90 1.63 -23.30 -3.17
N TYR A 91 0.32 -23.14 -3.24
CA TYR A 91 -0.34 -22.36 -4.29
C TYR A 91 0.04 -22.87 -5.70
N SER A 92 0.06 -24.17 -5.85
CA SER A 92 0.30 -24.89 -7.09
C SER A 92 -1.04 -25.31 -7.73
N THR A 93 -0.99 -25.91 -8.88
CA THR A 93 -2.18 -26.50 -9.53
C THR A 93 -2.81 -27.61 -8.69
N LEU A 94 -2.04 -28.23 -7.77
CA LEU A 94 -2.48 -29.36 -6.96
C LEU A 94 -3.35 -28.94 -5.76
N ASP A 95 -3.05 -27.81 -5.11
CA ASP A 95 -3.78 -27.38 -3.93
C ASP A 95 -5.01 -26.51 -4.25
N ARG A 96 -5.22 -26.21 -5.53
CA ARG A 96 -6.38 -25.49 -6.07
C ARG A 96 -6.70 -24.15 -5.40
N ARG A 97 -5.72 -23.56 -4.74
CA ARG A 97 -5.88 -22.25 -4.12
C ARG A 97 -5.78 -21.14 -5.16
N THR A 98 -6.67 -20.18 -5.07
CA THR A 98 -6.71 -19.02 -5.97
C THR A 98 -6.29 -17.73 -5.29
N GLN A 99 -6.12 -17.78 -3.97
CA GLN A 99 -5.80 -16.62 -3.12
C GLN A 99 -4.92 -17.03 -1.95
N LEU A 100 -4.13 -16.10 -1.41
CA LEU A 100 -3.33 -16.30 -0.20
C LEU A 100 -4.21 -16.64 1.01
N ALA A 101 -3.75 -17.60 1.79
CA ALA A 101 -4.24 -17.78 3.15
C ALA A 101 -3.76 -16.60 4.02
N LEU A 102 -4.55 -16.21 5.02
CA LEU A 102 -4.19 -15.10 5.92
C LEU A 102 -2.87 -15.33 6.67
N SER A 103 -2.48 -16.59 6.89
CA SER A 103 -1.18 -16.94 7.48
C SER A 103 0.03 -16.56 6.62
N ASP A 104 -0.18 -16.41 5.31
CA ASP A 104 0.86 -16.12 4.33
C ASP A 104 0.71 -14.70 3.77
N ASP A 105 -0.19 -13.92 4.35
CA ASP A 105 -0.48 -12.54 3.97
C ASP A 105 0.47 -11.58 4.72
N ALA A 106 1.32 -10.89 3.97
CA ALA A 106 2.32 -10.00 4.55
C ALA A 106 1.70 -8.76 5.22
N ALA A 107 0.55 -8.26 4.73
CA ALA A 107 -0.14 -7.15 5.39
C ALA A 107 -0.71 -7.62 6.73
N ARG A 108 -1.34 -8.79 6.78
CA ARG A 108 -1.84 -9.41 8.02
C ARG A 108 -0.73 -9.59 9.05
N ALA A 109 0.40 -10.14 8.62
CA ALA A 109 1.52 -10.46 9.52
C ALA A 109 2.23 -9.22 10.07
N ASN A 110 2.30 -8.13 9.29
CA ASN A 110 3.10 -6.94 9.64
C ASN A 110 2.26 -5.77 10.20
N MET A 111 0.95 -5.74 9.94
CA MET A 111 0.06 -4.68 10.42
C MET A 111 -0.93 -5.20 11.48
N GLY A 112 -1.18 -6.51 11.52
CA GLY A 112 -2.10 -7.13 12.48
C GLY A 112 -3.58 -6.79 12.23
N GLY A 113 -4.42 -7.06 13.23
CA GLY A 113 -5.86 -6.80 13.18
C GLY A 113 -6.52 -7.41 11.95
N ASP A 114 -7.36 -6.66 11.25
CA ASP A 114 -8.08 -7.10 10.04
C ASP A 114 -7.39 -6.69 8.73
N TRP A 115 -6.19 -6.13 8.80
CA TRP A 115 -5.43 -5.78 7.62
C TRP A 115 -5.05 -7.01 6.81
N ARG A 116 -5.16 -6.91 5.50
CA ARG A 116 -4.77 -7.95 4.53
C ARG A 116 -4.33 -7.34 3.20
N MET A 117 -3.75 -8.14 2.35
CA MET A 117 -3.49 -7.74 0.97
C MET A 117 -4.83 -7.68 0.19
N PRO A 118 -4.99 -6.69 -0.71
CA PRO A 118 -6.17 -6.61 -1.56
C PRO A 118 -6.20 -7.76 -2.58
N THR A 119 -7.41 -8.11 -3.02
CA THR A 119 -7.62 -8.98 -4.17
C THR A 119 -7.40 -8.24 -5.49
N VAL A 120 -7.40 -8.98 -6.61
CA VAL A 120 -7.40 -8.38 -7.95
C VAL A 120 -8.65 -7.54 -8.15
N ASP A 121 -9.83 -8.05 -7.77
CA ASP A 121 -11.12 -7.38 -7.95
C ASP A 121 -11.21 -6.07 -7.14
N GLU A 122 -10.60 -6.01 -5.95
CA GLU A 122 -10.54 -4.78 -5.15
C GLU A 122 -9.65 -3.70 -5.77
N TYR A 123 -8.57 -4.09 -6.48
CA TYR A 123 -7.81 -3.13 -7.28
C TYR A 123 -8.55 -2.69 -8.54
N GLU A 124 -9.29 -3.58 -9.21
CA GLU A 124 -10.17 -3.21 -10.33
C GLU A 124 -11.26 -2.24 -9.86
N GLU A 125 -11.90 -2.53 -8.71
CA GLU A 125 -12.86 -1.60 -8.10
C GLU A 125 -12.22 -0.22 -7.82
N LEU A 126 -10.98 -0.19 -7.29
CA LEU A 126 -10.24 1.06 -7.05
C LEU A 126 -9.97 1.82 -8.35
N ILE A 127 -9.58 1.12 -9.42
CA ILE A 127 -9.33 1.74 -10.74
C ILE A 127 -10.61 2.36 -11.30
N ASP A 128 -11.71 1.62 -11.27
CA ASP A 128 -12.96 2.04 -11.90
C ASP A 128 -13.67 3.17 -11.14
N ASN A 129 -13.58 3.18 -9.81
CA ASN A 129 -14.35 4.08 -8.96
C ASN A 129 -13.57 5.27 -8.41
N CYS A 130 -12.30 5.41 -8.76
CA CYS A 130 -11.48 6.54 -8.34
C CYS A 130 -10.93 7.33 -9.54
N LYS A 131 -10.61 8.59 -9.30
CA LYS A 131 -9.84 9.44 -10.21
C LYS A 131 -8.36 9.26 -9.88
N TRP A 132 -7.56 8.99 -10.88
CA TRP A 132 -6.11 8.81 -10.76
C TRP A 132 -5.40 10.04 -11.33
N GLU A 133 -4.68 10.76 -10.47
CA GLU A 133 -3.96 11.98 -10.83
C GLU A 133 -2.47 11.79 -10.54
N TRP A 134 -1.66 11.78 -11.62
CA TRP A 134 -0.21 11.74 -11.47
C TRP A 134 0.29 12.98 -10.76
N THR A 135 1.07 12.82 -9.70
CA THR A 135 1.54 13.92 -8.88
C THR A 135 2.85 13.58 -8.17
N ASN A 136 3.43 14.58 -7.53
CA ASN A 136 4.59 14.42 -6.64
C ASN A 136 4.16 14.72 -5.21
N LYS A 137 4.47 13.83 -4.29
CA LYS A 137 4.26 14.01 -2.85
C LYS A 137 5.57 13.79 -2.10
N ASP A 138 6.03 14.80 -1.36
CA ASP A 138 7.27 14.76 -0.57
C ASP A 138 8.50 14.33 -1.39
N GLY A 139 8.59 14.77 -2.66
CA GLY A 139 9.67 14.42 -3.59
C GLY A 139 9.49 13.07 -4.31
N VAL A 140 8.43 12.32 -4.03
CA VAL A 140 8.14 11.01 -4.63
C VAL A 140 7.00 11.12 -5.64
N ASN A 141 7.22 10.66 -6.87
CA ASN A 141 6.19 10.57 -7.89
C ASN A 141 5.23 9.40 -7.59
N GLY A 142 3.99 9.53 -8.05
CA GLY A 142 2.97 8.52 -7.89
C GLY A 142 1.59 9.03 -8.27
N TYR A 143 0.57 8.29 -7.88
CA TYR A 143 -0.80 8.70 -8.09
C TYR A 143 -1.49 9.14 -6.80
N LYS A 144 -2.13 10.30 -6.83
CA LYS A 144 -3.22 10.63 -5.93
C LYS A 144 -4.47 9.94 -6.48
N VAL A 145 -5.01 9.01 -5.71
CA VAL A 145 -6.19 8.22 -6.05
C VAL A 145 -7.35 8.73 -5.21
N THR A 146 -8.28 9.43 -5.87
CA THR A 146 -9.40 10.13 -5.22
C THR A 146 -10.72 9.45 -5.55
N SER A 147 -11.46 9.06 -4.52
CA SER A 147 -12.80 8.47 -4.66
C SER A 147 -13.75 9.43 -5.41
N LYS A 148 -14.42 8.90 -6.43
CA LYS A 148 -15.51 9.60 -7.11
C LYS A 148 -16.78 9.70 -6.25
N LYS A 149 -16.88 8.89 -5.19
CA LYS A 149 -18.07 8.77 -4.33
C LYS A 149 -18.06 9.75 -3.15
N ASN A 150 -16.91 9.93 -2.49
CA ASN A 150 -16.83 10.74 -1.26
C ASN A 150 -15.69 11.76 -1.23
N GLY A 151 -14.83 11.79 -2.25
CA GLY A 151 -13.72 12.74 -2.36
C GLY A 151 -12.49 12.40 -1.50
N ASN A 152 -12.54 11.36 -0.67
CA ASN A 152 -11.38 10.90 0.09
C ASN A 152 -10.31 10.36 -0.85
N SER A 153 -9.05 10.42 -0.43
CA SER A 153 -7.95 10.02 -1.30
C SER A 153 -6.81 9.33 -0.57
N ILE A 154 -6.10 8.47 -1.30
CA ILE A 154 -4.82 7.89 -0.90
C ILE A 154 -3.75 8.28 -1.92
N PHE A 155 -2.48 8.15 -1.54
CA PHE A 155 -1.34 8.31 -2.45
C PHE A 155 -0.63 6.96 -2.65
N LEU A 156 -0.41 6.57 -3.90
CA LEU A 156 0.34 5.37 -4.29
C LEU A 156 1.67 5.78 -4.93
N PRO A 157 2.81 5.65 -4.23
CA PRO A 157 4.12 5.97 -4.79
C PRO A 157 4.57 4.98 -5.87
N ILE A 158 5.44 5.43 -6.79
CA ILE A 158 6.15 4.54 -7.71
C ILE A 158 7.21 3.76 -6.94
N THR A 159 7.01 2.46 -6.79
CA THR A 159 7.84 1.61 -5.93
C THR A 159 8.91 0.82 -6.68
N GLY A 160 8.71 0.58 -7.99
CA GLY A 160 9.43 -0.47 -8.69
C GLY A 160 9.18 -1.85 -8.08
N PHE A 161 10.11 -2.76 -8.27
CA PHE A 161 10.10 -4.09 -7.65
C PHE A 161 11.53 -4.55 -7.35
N ARG A 162 11.69 -5.54 -6.48
CA ARG A 162 12.98 -6.19 -6.24
C ARG A 162 13.13 -7.48 -7.04
N PHE A 163 14.27 -7.58 -7.69
CA PHE A 163 14.68 -8.76 -8.44
C PHE A 163 16.13 -9.06 -8.10
N TYR A 164 16.43 -10.27 -7.63
CA TYR A 164 17.68 -10.59 -6.94
C TYR A 164 17.94 -9.60 -5.78
N GLY A 165 19.05 -8.90 -5.76
CA GLY A 165 19.40 -7.91 -4.73
C GLY A 165 18.95 -6.49 -5.01
N ASP A 166 18.54 -6.18 -6.25
CA ASP A 166 18.36 -4.82 -6.74
C ASP A 166 16.89 -4.38 -6.79
N VAL A 167 16.68 -3.06 -6.68
CA VAL A 167 15.38 -2.44 -6.97
C VAL A 167 15.38 -1.96 -8.42
N GLN A 168 14.47 -2.53 -9.20
CA GLN A 168 14.27 -2.20 -10.60
C GLN A 168 13.09 -1.23 -10.76
N PHE A 169 13.13 -0.36 -11.77
CA PHE A 169 12.04 0.54 -12.20
C PHE A 169 11.44 1.47 -11.14
N ARG A 170 12.12 1.72 -10.01
CA ARG A 170 11.61 2.60 -8.94
C ARG A 170 11.30 4.03 -9.43
N ALA A 171 11.98 4.52 -10.46
CA ALA A 171 11.71 5.84 -11.02
C ALA A 171 10.63 5.85 -12.10
N ILE A 172 10.07 4.70 -12.47
CA ILE A 172 9.23 4.52 -13.65
C ILE A 172 7.86 3.94 -13.27
N ASN A 173 7.84 2.83 -12.50
CA ASN A 173 6.62 2.06 -12.26
C ASN A 173 6.27 1.98 -10.77
N GLY A 174 4.98 2.05 -10.45
CA GLY A 174 4.42 1.56 -9.19
C GLY A 174 3.93 0.13 -9.39
N ILE A 175 4.42 -0.83 -8.57
CA ILE A 175 4.06 -2.24 -8.72
C ILE A 175 3.74 -2.82 -7.35
N TYR A 176 2.50 -3.33 -7.19
CA TYR A 176 1.96 -3.77 -5.91
C TYR A 176 1.35 -5.16 -5.99
N TRP A 177 1.64 -6.03 -5.04
CA TRP A 177 1.00 -7.33 -4.97
C TRP A 177 -0.50 -7.25 -4.66
N THR A 178 -1.25 -8.16 -5.27
CA THR A 178 -2.56 -8.61 -4.79
C THR A 178 -2.41 -9.92 -3.99
N SER A 179 -3.45 -10.33 -3.27
CA SER A 179 -3.54 -11.66 -2.68
C SER A 179 -3.94 -12.75 -3.67
N SER A 180 -4.30 -12.39 -4.91
CA SER A 180 -4.83 -13.30 -5.93
C SER A 180 -3.73 -13.98 -6.73
N LEU A 181 -3.81 -15.33 -6.82
CA LEU A 181 -2.93 -16.13 -7.66
C LEU A 181 -3.33 -16.00 -9.13
N TYR A 182 -2.37 -15.94 -10.05
CA TYR A 182 -2.65 -16.13 -11.45
C TYR A 182 -2.74 -17.63 -11.76
N THR A 183 -3.95 -18.17 -11.76
CA THR A 183 -4.22 -19.63 -11.80
C THR A 183 -3.80 -20.30 -13.11
N ALA A 184 -3.79 -19.56 -14.24
CA ALA A 184 -3.33 -20.11 -15.52
C ALA A 184 -1.81 -20.35 -15.54
N ASN A 185 -1.05 -19.66 -14.68
CA ASN A 185 0.36 -19.89 -14.45
C ASN A 185 0.70 -19.64 -12.99
N PRO A 186 0.71 -20.66 -12.13
CA PRO A 186 0.90 -20.50 -10.68
C PRO A 186 2.30 -20.05 -10.25
N TYR A 187 3.25 -19.91 -11.17
CA TYR A 187 4.52 -19.23 -10.89
C TYR A 187 4.38 -17.72 -10.76
N LYS A 188 3.21 -17.17 -11.14
CA LYS A 188 2.88 -15.75 -11.16
C LYS A 188 1.71 -15.44 -10.24
N ALA A 189 1.61 -14.18 -9.83
CA ALA A 189 0.45 -13.66 -9.12
C ALA A 189 0.00 -12.33 -9.75
N TRP A 190 -1.26 -11.97 -9.54
CA TRP A 190 -1.79 -10.69 -9.96
C TRP A 190 -1.16 -9.54 -9.19
N CYS A 191 -0.96 -8.43 -9.87
CA CYS A 191 -0.47 -7.18 -9.29
C CYS A 191 -1.17 -5.97 -9.92
N LEU A 192 -1.25 -4.89 -9.16
CA LEU A 192 -1.45 -3.57 -9.72
C LEU A 192 -0.12 -3.09 -10.29
N GLU A 193 -0.12 -2.59 -11.53
CA GLU A 193 0.99 -1.90 -12.15
C GLU A 193 0.53 -0.56 -12.71
N PHE A 194 1.34 0.48 -12.52
CA PHE A 194 1.11 1.77 -13.12
C PHE A 194 2.42 2.51 -13.43
N ASN A 195 2.36 3.40 -14.41
CA ASN A 195 3.35 4.41 -14.72
C ASN A 195 2.64 5.75 -14.94
N PHE A 196 3.33 6.77 -15.43
CA PHE A 196 2.72 8.09 -15.62
C PHE A 196 1.56 8.12 -16.65
N SER A 197 1.41 7.11 -17.50
CA SER A 197 0.44 7.05 -18.60
C SER A 197 -0.59 5.92 -18.52
N ASP A 198 -0.37 4.92 -17.67
CA ASP A 198 -1.20 3.72 -17.64
C ASP A 198 -1.37 3.18 -16.21
N VAL A 199 -2.53 2.66 -15.91
CA VAL A 199 -2.87 1.99 -14.63
C VAL A 199 -3.68 0.73 -14.95
N LYS A 200 -3.21 -0.43 -14.51
CA LYS A 200 -3.88 -1.71 -14.75
C LYS A 200 -3.56 -2.76 -13.70
N VAL A 201 -4.40 -3.77 -13.56
CA VAL A 201 -4.02 -5.03 -12.95
C VAL A 201 -3.33 -5.91 -14.00
N HIS A 202 -2.27 -6.60 -13.60
CA HIS A 202 -1.38 -7.28 -14.54
C HIS A 202 -0.80 -8.58 -13.95
N TYR A 203 -0.44 -9.53 -14.83
CA TYR A 203 0.15 -10.83 -14.46
C TYR A 203 1.25 -11.30 -15.43
N GLY A 204 1.49 -10.58 -16.52
CA GLY A 204 1.93 -11.16 -17.79
C GLY A 204 3.42 -11.17 -18.11
N ASP A 205 4.29 -10.56 -17.33
CA ASP A 205 5.73 -10.47 -17.67
C ASP A 205 6.63 -11.20 -16.66
N LEU A 206 7.94 -11.10 -16.85
CA LEU A 206 8.95 -11.64 -15.94
C LEU A 206 8.87 -11.02 -14.54
N THR A 207 8.29 -9.82 -14.42
CA THR A 207 8.17 -9.12 -13.16
C THR A 207 7.11 -9.73 -12.25
N SER A 208 6.10 -10.44 -12.79
CA SER A 208 5.00 -11.06 -12.04
C SER A 208 5.34 -12.38 -11.36
N ASN A 209 6.60 -12.83 -11.44
CA ASN A 209 7.03 -14.03 -10.73
C ASN A 209 6.89 -13.85 -9.21
N ARG A 210 6.31 -14.84 -8.56
CA ARG A 210 5.99 -14.83 -7.11
C ARG A 210 7.19 -14.61 -6.21
N PHE A 211 8.39 -14.97 -6.64
CA PHE A 211 9.63 -14.72 -5.87
C PHE A 211 10.05 -13.24 -5.87
N SER A 212 9.58 -12.43 -6.83
CA SER A 212 9.93 -11.01 -6.91
C SER A 212 9.42 -10.23 -5.70
N GLY A 213 10.19 -9.27 -5.23
CA GLY A 213 9.80 -8.42 -4.12
C GLY A 213 8.97 -7.23 -4.57
N ARG A 214 7.75 -7.07 -4.05
CA ARG A 214 6.88 -5.92 -4.33
C ARG A 214 6.31 -5.32 -3.07
N CYS A 215 5.93 -4.07 -3.17
CA CYS A 215 5.24 -3.38 -2.10
C CYS A 215 3.78 -3.84 -1.99
N ILE A 216 3.18 -3.53 -0.85
CA ILE A 216 1.79 -3.88 -0.56
C ILE A 216 1.09 -2.63 -0.03
N ARG A 217 -0.08 -2.31 -0.60
CA ARG A 217 -1.04 -1.40 -0.03
C ARG A 217 -2.16 -2.25 0.59
N ALA A 218 -2.27 -2.23 1.90
CA ALA A 218 -3.22 -3.06 2.62
C ALA A 218 -4.65 -2.52 2.58
N VAL A 219 -5.61 -3.43 2.81
CA VAL A 219 -7.06 -3.14 2.98
C VAL A 219 -7.61 -3.81 4.25
N LYS A 220 -8.76 -3.32 4.71
CA LYS A 220 -9.57 -3.94 5.77
C LYS A 220 -11.04 -3.58 5.67
#